data_8294bdb4fbfe8c155c08ac3abdd89b7e
#
_entry.id   8294bdb4fbfe8c155c08ac3abdd89b7e
#
_cell.length_a   1.000
_cell.length_b   1.000
_cell.length_c   1.000
_cell.angle_alpha   90.00
_cell.angle_beta   90.00
_cell.angle_gamma   90.00
#
_symmetry.space_group_name_H-M   'P 1'
#
loop_
_entity.id
_entity.type
_entity.pdbx_description
1 polymer ?
#
loop_
_entity_poly.entity_id
_entity_poly.type
_entity_poly.pdbx_seq_one_letter_code
_entity_poly.pdbx_strand_id
1 'polypeptide(L)'
;MSTMENKKLIRRYIDAIDNNQTNDWSFLDEYIAEDFVAHNPAIPGVSLDREGMKQAAEIFRVATPGRHEIGIQVAEDDLVVSHVTGLGVHAGELLGIPATNKDVETEGIAIHRVREGKIVEYWSVTDVARVLQQVGALPRPPG
;
A
#
# COMPACT_ATOMS: atom_id res chain seq x y z
N MET A 1 -17.53 -11.62 -10.99
CA MET A 1 -16.84 -12.24 -9.82
C MET A 1 -17.60 -11.88 -8.55
N SER A 2 -17.59 -12.77 -7.57
CA SER A 2 -18.26 -12.53 -6.30
C SER A 2 -17.44 -11.58 -5.40
N THR A 3 -18.11 -11.00 -4.40
CA THR A 3 -17.41 -10.19 -3.38
C THR A 3 -16.36 -10.99 -2.64
N MET A 4 -16.60 -12.27 -2.40
CA MET A 4 -15.62 -13.18 -1.77
C MET A 4 -14.37 -13.34 -2.64
N GLU A 5 -14.54 -13.54 -3.95
CA GLU A 5 -13.43 -13.66 -4.88
C GLU A 5 -12.64 -12.35 -4.98
N ASN A 6 -13.33 -11.21 -4.96
CA ASN A 6 -12.68 -9.90 -4.99
C ASN A 6 -11.87 -9.66 -3.71
N LYS A 7 -12.38 -10.04 -2.54
CA LYS A 7 -11.61 -9.96 -1.28
C LYS A 7 -10.35 -10.82 -1.33
N LYS A 8 -10.45 -12.04 -1.85
CA LYS A 8 -9.30 -12.94 -2.01
C LYS A 8 -8.28 -12.38 -2.99
N LEU A 9 -8.73 -11.75 -4.07
CA LEU A 9 -7.85 -11.10 -5.04
C LEU A 9 -6.99 -10.03 -4.37
N ILE A 10 -7.60 -9.17 -3.56
CA ILE A 10 -6.85 -8.11 -2.85
C ILE A 10 -5.83 -8.71 -1.88
N ARG A 11 -6.17 -9.77 -1.16
CA ARG A 11 -5.21 -10.45 -0.27
C ARG A 11 -4.04 -11.04 -1.04
N ARG A 12 -4.29 -11.70 -2.17
CA ARG A 12 -3.22 -12.25 -3.02
C ARG A 12 -2.34 -11.15 -3.60
N TYR A 13 -2.93 -10.04 -3.99
CA TYR A 13 -2.22 -8.87 -4.52
C TYR A 13 -1.24 -8.30 -3.48
N ILE A 14 -1.71 -8.10 -2.25
CA ILE A 14 -0.87 -7.58 -1.17
C ILE A 14 0.23 -8.57 -0.79
N ASP A 15 -0.09 -9.86 -0.71
CA ASP A 15 0.91 -10.90 -0.45
C ASP A 15 1.98 -10.95 -1.53
N ALA A 16 1.60 -10.80 -2.79
CA ALA A 16 2.54 -10.79 -3.91
C ALA A 16 3.51 -9.60 -3.80
N ILE A 17 3.00 -8.43 -3.41
CA ILE A 17 3.84 -7.25 -3.16
C ILE A 17 4.83 -7.53 -2.03
N ASP A 18 4.35 -8.04 -0.91
CA ASP A 18 5.18 -8.29 0.28
C ASP A 18 6.26 -9.35 0.02
N ASN A 19 5.96 -10.34 -0.81
CA ASN A 19 6.89 -11.42 -1.12
C ASN A 19 7.94 -11.04 -2.17
N ASN A 20 7.79 -9.90 -2.85
CA ASN A 20 8.75 -9.48 -3.86
C ASN A 20 10.00 -8.88 -3.23
N GLN A 21 11.14 -9.52 -3.44
CA GLN A 21 12.45 -9.07 -2.96
C GLN A 21 13.30 -8.43 -4.05
N THR A 22 12.70 -8.12 -5.21
CA THR A 22 13.40 -7.58 -6.37
C THR A 22 12.82 -6.23 -6.78
N ASN A 23 13.49 -5.57 -7.73
CA ASN A 23 12.99 -4.33 -8.33
C ASN A 23 12.13 -4.57 -9.59
N ASP A 24 11.80 -5.83 -9.89
CA ASP A 24 10.92 -6.18 -10.99
C ASP A 24 9.48 -6.29 -10.50
N TRP A 25 8.65 -5.35 -10.92
CA TRP A 25 7.24 -5.26 -10.55
C TRP A 25 6.30 -5.60 -11.69
N SER A 26 6.81 -6.20 -12.77
CA SER A 26 6.01 -6.53 -13.95
C SER A 26 4.85 -7.48 -13.65
N PHE A 27 4.97 -8.32 -12.61
CA PHE A 27 3.90 -9.23 -12.20
C PHE A 27 2.63 -8.51 -11.73
N LEU A 28 2.73 -7.22 -11.37
CA LEU A 28 1.55 -6.44 -10.99
C LEU A 28 0.57 -6.27 -12.14
N ASP A 29 1.00 -6.47 -13.39
CA ASP A 29 0.12 -6.45 -14.55
C ASP A 29 -0.93 -7.57 -14.51
N GLU A 30 -0.70 -8.62 -13.73
CA GLU A 30 -1.68 -9.68 -13.52
C GLU A 30 -2.83 -9.24 -12.59
N TYR A 31 -2.58 -8.26 -11.73
CA TYR A 31 -3.52 -7.78 -10.72
C TYR A 31 -4.13 -6.43 -11.06
N ILE A 32 -3.39 -5.56 -11.74
CA ILE A 32 -3.78 -4.17 -12.01
C ILE A 32 -4.08 -4.01 -13.48
N ALA A 33 -5.25 -3.43 -13.81
CA ALA A 33 -5.66 -3.19 -15.18
C ALA A 33 -4.80 -2.10 -15.84
N GLU A 34 -4.71 -2.16 -17.17
CA GLU A 34 -3.96 -1.17 -17.96
C GLU A 34 -4.51 0.25 -17.77
N ASP A 35 -5.83 0.39 -17.63
CA ASP A 35 -6.52 1.68 -17.45
C ASP A 35 -6.72 2.07 -15.98
N PHE A 36 -5.98 1.46 -15.08
CA PHE A 36 -6.03 1.72 -13.64
C PHE A 36 -5.77 3.19 -13.31
N VAL A 37 -6.51 3.70 -12.31
CA VAL A 37 -6.31 5.04 -11.74
C VAL A 37 -6.21 4.96 -10.22
N ALA A 38 -5.15 5.57 -9.67
CA ALA A 38 -5.03 5.84 -8.23
C ALA A 38 -5.51 7.27 -7.97
N HIS A 39 -6.45 7.44 -7.04
CA HIS A 39 -7.04 8.76 -6.78
C HIS A 39 -6.26 9.58 -5.78
N ASN A 40 -5.58 8.93 -4.83
CA ASN A 40 -4.80 9.61 -3.78
C ASN A 40 -3.58 8.77 -3.40
N PRO A 41 -2.54 8.76 -4.25
CA PRO A 41 -1.34 7.97 -3.97
C PRO A 41 -0.67 8.41 -2.67
N ALA A 42 -0.14 7.44 -1.92
CA ALA A 42 0.53 7.70 -0.65
C ALA A 42 1.87 8.43 -0.83
N ILE A 43 2.50 8.29 -1.99
CA ILE A 43 3.77 8.94 -2.33
C ILE A 43 3.49 10.10 -3.29
N PRO A 44 3.80 11.35 -2.91
CA PRO A 44 3.68 12.48 -3.85
C PRO A 44 4.62 12.34 -5.03
N GLY A 45 4.17 12.76 -6.21
CA GLY A 45 5.01 12.82 -7.41
C GLY A 45 5.04 11.56 -8.26
N VAL A 46 4.45 10.44 -7.80
CA VAL A 46 4.26 9.27 -8.67
C VAL A 46 3.06 9.49 -9.60
N SER A 47 3.09 8.89 -10.79
CA SER A 47 1.95 8.95 -11.69
C SER A 47 0.76 8.18 -11.12
N LEU A 48 -0.46 8.56 -11.56
CA LEU A 48 -1.71 8.01 -11.01
C LEU A 48 -2.16 6.73 -11.74
N ASP A 49 -1.30 6.13 -12.49
CA ASP A 49 -1.55 4.95 -13.29
C ASP A 49 -0.86 3.70 -12.73
N ARG A 50 -0.95 2.59 -13.46
CA ARG A 50 -0.33 1.33 -13.08
C ARG A 50 1.19 1.45 -12.87
N GLU A 51 1.87 2.21 -13.72
CA GLU A 51 3.32 2.42 -13.56
C GLU A 51 3.65 3.19 -12.30
N GLY A 52 2.81 4.15 -11.91
CA GLY A 52 2.95 4.88 -10.64
C GLY A 52 2.81 3.96 -9.43
N MET A 53 1.93 2.97 -9.49
CA MET A 53 1.80 1.96 -8.43
C MET A 53 3.07 1.11 -8.31
N LYS A 54 3.70 0.75 -9.43
CA LYS A 54 4.97 0.02 -9.43
C LYS A 54 6.08 0.85 -8.80
N GLN A 55 6.14 2.14 -9.13
CA GLN A 55 7.10 3.08 -8.53
C GLN A 55 6.90 3.20 -7.01
N ALA A 56 5.65 3.36 -6.58
CA ALA A 56 5.33 3.45 -5.15
C ALA A 56 5.71 2.17 -4.41
N ALA A 57 5.43 1.01 -4.98
CA ALA A 57 5.79 -0.29 -4.40
C ALA A 57 7.31 -0.40 -4.22
N GLU A 58 8.10 0.01 -5.20
CA GLU A 58 9.57 0.00 -5.10
C GLU A 58 10.07 0.96 -4.01
N ILE A 59 9.50 2.17 -3.94
CA ILE A 59 9.87 3.14 -2.91
C ILE A 59 9.62 2.55 -1.51
N PHE A 60 8.47 1.94 -1.29
CA PHE A 60 8.15 1.34 0.02
C PHE A 60 9.02 0.11 0.32
N ARG A 61 9.32 -0.72 -0.68
CA ARG A 61 10.18 -1.89 -0.49
C ARG A 61 11.56 -1.48 0.02
N VAL A 62 12.10 -0.39 -0.50
CA VAL A 62 13.43 0.12 -0.12
C VAL A 62 13.37 0.90 1.20
N ALA A 63 12.38 1.77 1.34
CA ALA A 63 12.28 2.69 2.48
C ALA A 63 11.81 1.99 3.76
N THR A 64 10.81 1.12 3.65
CA THR A 64 10.20 0.45 4.80
C THR A 64 9.94 -1.02 4.51
N PRO A 65 11.01 -1.82 4.30
CA PRO A 65 10.84 -3.25 4.05
C PRO A 65 10.12 -3.92 5.22
N GLY A 66 9.20 -4.82 4.90
CA GLY A 66 8.38 -5.48 5.89
C GLY A 66 7.19 -6.18 5.26
N ARG A 67 6.08 -6.19 5.97
CA ARG A 67 4.87 -6.88 5.52
C ARG A 67 3.62 -6.10 5.88
N HIS A 68 2.50 -6.51 5.28
CA HIS A 68 1.19 -5.97 5.58
C HIS A 68 0.28 -7.06 6.16
N GLU A 69 -0.61 -6.63 7.05
CA GLU A 69 -1.66 -7.48 7.60
C GLU A 69 -3.00 -6.84 7.29
N ILE A 70 -3.93 -7.63 6.73
CA ILE A 70 -5.30 -7.19 6.51
C ILE A 70 -6.14 -7.72 7.68
N GLY A 71 -6.71 -6.78 8.45
CA GLY A 71 -7.63 -7.11 9.54
C GLY A 71 -9.06 -7.19 9.04
N ILE A 72 -9.79 -6.08 9.13
CA ILE A 72 -11.16 -5.98 8.64
C ILE A 72 -11.16 -5.86 7.12
N GLN A 73 -12.00 -6.64 6.46
CA GLN A 73 -12.19 -6.55 5.02
C GLN A 73 -13.67 -6.72 4.70
N VAL A 74 -14.25 -5.73 4.04
CA VAL A 74 -15.65 -5.77 3.60
C VAL A 74 -15.71 -5.51 2.11
N ALA A 75 -16.72 -6.07 1.45
CA ALA A 75 -16.90 -5.86 0.02
C ALA A 75 -18.38 -5.76 -0.31
N GLU A 76 -18.71 -4.87 -1.23
CA GLU A 76 -20.05 -4.68 -1.77
C GLU A 76 -19.91 -4.32 -3.24
N ASP A 77 -20.72 -4.93 -4.10
CA ASP A 77 -20.63 -4.77 -5.54
C ASP A 77 -19.21 -5.08 -6.05
N ASP A 78 -18.55 -4.14 -6.70
CA ASP A 78 -17.19 -4.27 -7.21
C ASP A 78 -16.12 -3.60 -6.32
N LEU A 79 -16.51 -3.15 -5.12
CA LEU A 79 -15.61 -2.47 -4.18
C LEU A 79 -15.18 -3.40 -3.05
N VAL A 80 -13.90 -3.30 -2.69
CA VAL A 80 -13.32 -3.99 -1.53
C VAL A 80 -12.67 -2.95 -0.63
N VAL A 81 -13.05 -2.94 0.65
CA VAL A 81 -12.47 -2.05 1.66
C VAL A 81 -11.68 -2.90 2.64
N SER A 82 -10.42 -2.55 2.85
CA SER A 82 -9.52 -3.30 3.73
C SER A 82 -8.88 -2.36 4.74
N HIS A 83 -8.91 -2.76 6.01
CA HIS A 83 -8.08 -2.14 7.05
C HIS A 83 -6.72 -2.83 7.01
N VAL A 84 -5.67 -2.08 6.77
CA VAL A 84 -4.32 -2.60 6.53
C VAL A 84 -3.35 -2.05 7.56
N THR A 85 -2.60 -2.95 8.18
CA THR A 85 -1.48 -2.60 9.06
C THR A 85 -0.18 -2.97 8.35
N GLY A 86 0.73 -2.00 8.22
CA GLY A 86 2.06 -2.23 7.70
C GLY A 86 3.06 -2.34 8.84
N LEU A 87 3.91 -3.34 8.81
CA LEU A 87 4.96 -3.59 9.80
C LEU A 87 6.30 -3.64 9.08
N GLY A 88 7.23 -2.78 9.44
CA GLY A 88 8.52 -2.71 8.77
C GLY A 88 9.56 -1.96 9.58
N VAL A 89 10.68 -1.69 8.92
CA VAL A 89 11.81 -0.93 9.48
C VAL A 89 12.08 0.24 8.55
N HIS A 90 12.28 1.43 9.12
CA HIS A 90 12.65 2.63 8.35
C HIS A 90 14.12 2.51 7.90
N ALA A 91 14.34 1.73 6.84
CA ALA A 91 15.67 1.34 6.37
C ALA A 91 16.20 2.22 5.23
N GLY A 92 15.36 3.04 4.62
CA GLY A 92 15.74 3.95 3.54
C GLY A 92 15.02 5.28 3.66
N GLU A 93 15.43 6.26 2.86
CA GLU A 93 14.78 7.57 2.86
C GLU A 93 13.30 7.46 2.53
N LEU A 94 12.47 8.14 3.31
CA LEU A 94 11.03 8.22 3.09
C LEU A 94 10.57 9.67 3.33
N LEU A 95 9.89 10.25 2.34
CA LEU A 95 9.37 11.63 2.41
C LEU A 95 10.44 12.65 2.81
N GLY A 96 11.67 12.47 2.34
CA GLY A 96 12.79 13.33 2.67
C GLY A 96 13.46 13.06 4.01
N ILE A 97 13.01 12.05 4.75
CA ILE A 97 13.55 11.70 6.06
C ILE A 97 14.56 10.56 5.88
N PRO A 98 15.84 10.78 6.25
CA PRO A 98 16.86 9.73 6.16
C PRO A 98 16.51 8.52 7.03
N ALA A 99 17.03 7.35 6.66
CA ALA A 99 16.79 6.11 7.39
C ALA A 99 17.14 6.25 8.88
N THR A 100 16.23 5.84 9.74
CA THR A 100 16.43 5.85 11.20
C THR A 100 16.67 4.46 11.77
N ASN A 101 16.40 3.40 10.97
CA ASN A 101 16.43 1.99 11.36
C ASN A 101 15.50 1.66 12.53
N LYS A 102 14.48 2.50 12.75
CA LYS A 102 13.45 2.26 13.77
C LYS A 102 12.35 1.38 13.18
N ASP A 103 11.72 0.60 14.05
CA ASP A 103 10.51 -0.13 13.69
C ASP A 103 9.38 0.86 13.38
N VAL A 104 8.61 0.57 12.33
CA VAL A 104 7.50 1.39 11.88
C VAL A 104 6.26 0.52 11.78
N GLU A 105 5.18 1.00 12.37
CA GLU A 105 3.85 0.41 12.21
C GLU A 105 2.94 1.46 11.58
N THR A 106 2.40 1.15 10.41
CA THR A 106 1.47 2.03 9.71
C THR A 106 0.06 1.46 9.82
N GLU A 107 -0.93 2.33 9.83
CA GLU A 107 -2.32 1.95 9.79
C GLU A 107 -3.01 2.74 8.68
N GLY A 108 -3.81 2.05 7.88
CA GLY A 108 -4.54 2.69 6.82
C GLY A 108 -5.76 1.93 6.38
N ILE A 109 -6.57 2.58 5.57
CA ILE A 109 -7.74 1.99 4.93
C ILE A 109 -7.58 2.16 3.43
N ALA A 110 -7.70 1.06 2.71
CA ALA A 110 -7.60 1.03 1.26
C ALA A 110 -8.93 0.59 0.65
N ILE A 111 -9.33 1.25 -0.41
CA ILE A 111 -10.49 0.90 -1.22
C ILE A 111 -10.01 0.54 -2.60
N HIS A 112 -10.40 -0.64 -3.09
CA HIS A 112 -10.10 -1.10 -4.44
C HIS A 112 -11.39 -1.38 -5.19
N ARG A 113 -11.48 -0.91 -6.44
CA ARG A 113 -12.52 -1.34 -7.37
C ARG A 113 -11.95 -2.44 -8.24
N VAL A 114 -12.69 -3.54 -8.34
CA VAL A 114 -12.28 -4.73 -9.10
C VAL A 114 -13.28 -4.97 -10.23
N ARG A 115 -12.79 -5.11 -11.45
CA ARG A 115 -13.60 -5.47 -12.62
C ARG A 115 -12.87 -6.53 -13.42
N GLU A 116 -13.58 -7.58 -13.80
CA GLU A 116 -13.05 -8.66 -14.63
C GLU A 116 -11.74 -9.25 -14.07
N GLY A 117 -11.69 -9.40 -12.74
CA GLY A 117 -10.54 -9.98 -12.05
C GLY A 117 -9.32 -9.07 -11.96
N LYS A 118 -9.47 -7.77 -12.20
CA LYS A 118 -8.37 -6.81 -12.12
C LYS A 118 -8.77 -5.57 -11.33
N ILE A 119 -7.79 -4.97 -10.66
CA ILE A 119 -7.97 -3.72 -9.92
C ILE A 119 -7.97 -2.57 -10.92
N VAL A 120 -9.04 -1.77 -10.93
CA VAL A 120 -9.20 -0.64 -11.87
C VAL A 120 -9.12 0.72 -11.20
N GLU A 121 -9.40 0.80 -9.89
CA GLU A 121 -9.32 2.05 -9.13
C GLU A 121 -8.84 1.78 -7.71
N TYR A 122 -8.20 2.78 -7.13
CA TYR A 122 -7.63 2.68 -5.78
C TYR A 122 -7.73 4.02 -5.05
N TRP A 123 -8.13 3.94 -3.79
CA TRP A 123 -8.11 5.05 -2.83
C TRP A 123 -7.47 4.53 -1.56
N SER A 124 -6.71 5.36 -0.87
CA SER A 124 -6.22 5.00 0.46
C SER A 124 -6.04 6.21 1.36
N VAL A 125 -6.17 5.97 2.65
CA VAL A 125 -5.81 6.93 3.69
C VAL A 125 -4.92 6.20 4.68
N THR A 126 -3.76 6.78 4.94
CA THR A 126 -2.76 6.21 5.86
C THR A 126 -2.48 7.23 6.96
N ASP A 127 -2.31 6.76 8.18
CA ASP A 127 -1.93 7.60 9.32
C ASP A 127 -0.44 7.96 9.22
N VAL A 128 -0.13 8.95 8.39
CA VAL A 128 1.25 9.42 8.16
C VAL A 128 1.81 10.12 9.40
N ALA A 129 0.99 10.86 10.14
CA ALA A 129 1.44 11.55 11.35
C ALA A 129 2.02 10.57 12.37
N ARG A 130 1.38 9.41 12.53
CA ARG A 130 1.87 8.35 13.42
C ARG A 130 3.24 7.84 12.99
N VAL A 131 3.44 7.62 11.69
CA VAL A 131 4.74 7.20 11.15
C VAL A 131 5.81 8.24 11.45
N LEU A 132 5.51 9.51 11.20
CA LEU A 132 6.46 10.60 11.44
C LEU A 132 6.81 10.72 12.93
N GLN A 133 5.86 10.48 13.83
CA GLN A 133 6.13 10.43 15.27
C GLN A 133 7.06 9.27 15.64
N GLN A 134 6.84 8.09 15.06
CA GLN A 134 7.64 6.90 15.32
C GLN A 134 9.11 7.07 14.91
N VAL A 135 9.35 7.77 13.81
CA VAL A 135 10.72 8.02 13.31
C VAL A 135 11.34 9.30 13.86
N GLY A 136 10.61 10.03 14.71
CA GLY A 136 11.12 11.24 15.36
C GLY A 136 11.04 12.51 14.54
N ALA A 137 10.29 12.50 13.42
CA ALA A 137 10.12 13.67 12.56
C ALA A 137 8.99 14.60 13.02
N LEU A 138 8.09 14.12 13.88
CA LEU A 138 7.07 14.90 14.56
C LEU A 138 7.12 14.62 16.05
N PRO A 139 6.76 15.61 16.92
CA PRO A 139 6.63 15.38 18.36
C PRO A 139 5.56 14.33 18.65
N ARG A 140 5.80 13.51 19.67
CA ARG A 140 4.78 12.60 20.18
C ARG A 140 3.72 13.41 20.95
N PRO A 141 2.44 12.98 20.92
CA PRO A 141 1.43 13.65 21.74
C PRO A 141 1.75 13.51 23.21
N PRO A 142 1.38 14.50 24.05
CA PRO A 142 1.59 14.44 25.49
C PRO A 142 0.74 13.32 26.12
N GLY A 143 1.27 12.68 27.13
CA GLY A 143 0.62 11.62 27.88
C GLY A 143 1.10 10.24 27.59
#